data_60950ef1768c0af8e04614db44515c5d
#
_entry.id   60950ef1768c0af8e04614db44515c5d
#
_cell.length_a   1.000
_cell.length_b   1.000
_cell.length_c   1.000
_cell.angle_alpha   90.00
_cell.angle_beta   90.00
_cell.angle_gamma   90.00
#
_symmetry.space_group_name_H-M   'P 1'
#
loop_
_entity.id
_entity.type
_entity.pdbx_description
1 polymer ?
#
loop_
_entity_poly.entity_id
_entity_poly.type
_entity_poly.pdbx_seq_one_letter_code
_entity_poly.pdbx_strand_id
1 'polypeptide(L)'
;MEDEIIYTLLDAFPGFSTLVTIFIIFLFMKNMVKIVRQSEVMMIERLGSFNRTMKSGLHFKLPVIEQIRKINWRNEELERIDMRERVLDIPAQTTITKDNVSLEIDAVVYMQITDPEKAVYEINDLPLAISQLTQTTLRSLIGEFDLDETLASRDKINSSLKIVLDDVTNKWGVLVNRVELANVSPPQ
;
A
#
# COMPACT_ATOMS: atom_id res chain seq x y z
N MET A 1 -47.50 -21.05 13.04
CA MET A 1 -47.84 -20.16 14.17
C MET A 1 -46.94 -18.91 14.22
N GLU A 2 -45.62 -19.03 14.11
CA GLU A 2 -44.75 -17.85 14.05
C GLU A 2 -44.90 -17.04 12.76
N ASP A 3 -45.08 -17.71 11.62
CA ASP A 3 -45.23 -17.03 10.32
C ASP A 3 -46.59 -16.29 10.22
N GLU A 4 -47.66 -16.84 10.81
CA GLU A 4 -48.96 -16.16 10.86
C GLU A 4 -48.97 -14.89 11.72
N ILE A 5 -48.17 -14.89 12.81
CA ILE A 5 -48.05 -13.72 13.68
C ILE A 5 -47.29 -12.59 12.94
N ILE A 6 -46.30 -12.93 12.14
CA ILE A 6 -45.52 -11.97 11.34
C ILE A 6 -46.42 -11.34 10.26
N TYR A 7 -47.24 -12.15 9.55
CA TYR A 7 -48.18 -11.63 8.55
C TYR A 7 -49.28 -10.77 9.16
N THR A 8 -49.77 -11.17 10.35
CA THR A 8 -50.82 -10.42 11.05
C THR A 8 -50.30 -9.07 11.59
N LEU A 9 -49.05 -9.01 12.03
CA LEU A 9 -48.40 -7.77 12.44
C LEU A 9 -48.10 -6.84 11.25
N LEU A 10 -47.75 -7.39 10.10
CA LEU A 10 -47.51 -6.64 8.86
C LEU A 10 -48.82 -6.03 8.29
N ASP A 11 -49.94 -6.76 8.37
CA ASP A 11 -51.25 -6.29 7.93
C ASP A 11 -51.95 -5.31 8.89
N ALA A 12 -51.65 -5.42 10.20
CA ALA A 12 -52.20 -4.53 11.23
C ALA A 12 -51.65 -3.09 11.14
N PHE A 13 -50.48 -2.90 10.51
CA PHE A 13 -49.85 -1.60 10.34
C PHE A 13 -49.26 -1.46 8.91
N PRO A 14 -50.07 -1.15 7.90
CA PRO A 14 -49.59 -0.96 6.51
C PRO A 14 -48.54 0.17 6.40
N GLY A 15 -48.53 1.11 7.33
CA GLY A 15 -47.49 2.14 7.45
C GLY A 15 -46.14 1.62 7.98
N PHE A 16 -46.13 0.53 8.77
CA PHE A 16 -44.90 -0.01 9.34
C PHE A 16 -44.06 -0.75 8.29
N SER A 17 -44.69 -1.55 7.43
CA SER A 17 -43.99 -2.26 6.34
C SER A 17 -43.39 -1.27 5.32
N THR A 18 -44.08 -0.19 5.01
CA THR A 18 -43.56 0.87 4.14
C THR A 18 -42.38 1.60 4.79
N LEU A 19 -42.42 1.90 6.09
CA LEU A 19 -41.35 2.53 6.83
C LEU A 19 -40.10 1.61 6.87
N VAL A 20 -40.27 0.31 7.11
CA VAL A 20 -39.19 -0.66 7.09
C VAL A 20 -38.56 -0.77 5.70
N THR A 21 -39.37 -0.79 4.65
CA THR A 21 -38.88 -0.84 3.26
C THR A 21 -38.07 0.42 2.91
N ILE A 22 -38.60 1.60 3.26
CA ILE A 22 -37.89 2.88 3.06
C ILE A 22 -36.59 2.90 3.83
N PHE A 23 -36.58 2.40 5.05
CA PHE A 23 -35.35 2.33 5.89
C PHE A 23 -34.31 1.38 5.28
N ILE A 24 -34.71 0.22 4.78
CA ILE A 24 -33.83 -0.72 4.07
C ILE A 24 -33.24 -0.07 2.80
N ILE A 25 -34.08 0.60 2.00
CA ILE A 25 -33.63 1.33 0.81
C ILE A 25 -32.64 2.44 1.19
N PHE A 26 -32.90 3.17 2.26
CA PHE A 26 -32.02 4.22 2.76
C PHE A 26 -30.67 3.66 3.21
N LEU A 27 -30.64 2.55 3.95
CA LEU A 27 -29.40 1.87 4.33
C LEU A 27 -28.61 1.37 3.10
N PHE A 28 -29.31 0.88 2.09
CA PHE A 28 -28.71 0.44 0.83
C PHE A 28 -28.08 1.62 0.08
N MET A 29 -28.81 2.74 -0.03
CA MET A 29 -28.31 3.96 -0.67
C MET A 29 -27.09 4.55 0.04
N LYS A 30 -27.07 4.54 1.38
CA LYS A 30 -25.93 5.04 2.18
C LYS A 30 -24.64 4.28 1.89
N ASN A 31 -24.72 2.97 1.61
CA ASN A 31 -23.57 2.12 1.28
C ASN A 31 -23.15 2.19 -0.21
N MET A 32 -23.97 2.78 -1.08
CA MET A 32 -23.67 2.93 -2.50
C MET A 32 -22.71 4.08 -2.79
N VAL A 33 -22.74 5.14 -1.98
CA VAL A 33 -21.97 6.36 -2.24
C VAL A 33 -20.61 6.29 -1.52
N LYS A 34 -19.54 6.47 -2.26
CA LYS A 34 -18.17 6.57 -1.73
C LYS A 34 -17.50 7.85 -2.25
N ILE A 35 -16.88 8.58 -1.33
CA ILE A 35 -16.10 9.78 -1.64
C ILE A 35 -14.63 9.42 -1.49
N VAL A 36 -13.88 9.58 -2.57
CA VAL A 36 -12.42 9.38 -2.61
C VAL A 36 -11.77 10.76 -2.56
N ARG A 37 -10.81 10.93 -1.64
CA ARG A 37 -10.09 12.19 -1.47
C ARG A 37 -9.11 12.43 -2.63
N GLN A 38 -8.69 13.69 -2.77
CA GLN A 38 -7.63 14.05 -3.70
C GLN A 38 -6.35 13.24 -3.39
N SER A 39 -5.66 12.80 -4.45
CA SER A 39 -4.44 11.98 -4.36
C SER A 39 -4.62 10.59 -3.74
N GLU A 40 -5.84 10.16 -3.46
CA GLU A 40 -6.14 8.79 -3.05
C GLU A 40 -6.85 8.05 -4.19
N VAL A 41 -6.73 6.73 -4.19
CA VAL A 41 -7.49 5.83 -5.06
C VAL A 41 -8.01 4.64 -4.27
N MET A 42 -9.12 4.06 -4.73
CA MET A 42 -9.69 2.81 -4.19
C MET A 42 -9.83 1.80 -5.32
N MET A 43 -9.50 0.54 -5.02
CA MET A 43 -9.65 -0.57 -5.96
C MET A 43 -10.99 -1.25 -5.73
N ILE A 44 -11.76 -1.43 -6.80
CA ILE A 44 -13.06 -2.12 -6.75
C ILE A 44 -12.95 -3.46 -7.43
N GLU A 45 -13.28 -4.49 -6.67
CA GLU A 45 -13.48 -5.86 -7.15
C GLU A 45 -14.97 -6.13 -7.33
N ARG A 46 -15.31 -6.84 -8.40
CA ARG A 46 -16.64 -7.36 -8.66
C ARG A 46 -16.58 -8.88 -8.70
N LEU A 47 -17.27 -9.54 -7.77
CA LEU A 47 -17.29 -11.00 -7.66
C LEU A 47 -15.88 -11.63 -7.62
N GLY A 48 -14.92 -10.96 -6.94
CA GLY A 48 -13.55 -11.45 -6.75
C GLY A 48 -12.56 -11.11 -7.87
N SER A 49 -12.99 -10.41 -8.93
CA SER A 49 -12.10 -9.93 -9.99
C SER A 49 -11.97 -8.40 -9.97
N PHE A 50 -10.80 -7.88 -10.35
CA PHE A 50 -10.62 -6.45 -10.54
C PHE A 50 -11.62 -5.90 -11.57
N ASN A 51 -12.28 -4.81 -11.23
CA ASN A 51 -13.25 -4.18 -12.10
C ASN A 51 -12.81 -2.76 -12.53
N ARG A 52 -12.47 -1.92 -11.57
CA ARG A 52 -12.08 -0.53 -11.83
C ARG A 52 -11.35 0.12 -10.65
N THR A 53 -10.59 1.16 -10.94
CA THR A 53 -9.99 2.07 -9.94
C THR A 53 -10.87 3.31 -9.78
N MET A 54 -11.30 3.59 -8.56
CA MET A 54 -11.98 4.84 -8.21
C MET A 54 -10.92 5.90 -7.90
N LYS A 55 -10.82 6.91 -8.76
CA LYS A 55 -9.97 8.10 -8.54
C LYS A 55 -10.68 9.10 -7.63
N SER A 56 -10.05 10.25 -7.34
CA SER A 56 -10.66 11.31 -6.52
C SER A 56 -12.03 11.75 -7.06
N GLY A 57 -12.99 11.93 -6.15
CA GLY A 57 -14.35 12.35 -6.47
C GLY A 57 -15.43 11.49 -5.87
N LEU A 58 -16.65 11.70 -6.35
CA LEU A 58 -17.84 10.95 -5.94
C LEU A 58 -18.01 9.73 -6.83
N HIS A 59 -18.16 8.57 -6.21
CA HIS A 59 -18.35 7.30 -6.91
C HIS A 59 -19.52 6.52 -6.33
N PHE A 60 -20.16 5.75 -7.22
CA PHE A 60 -21.21 4.81 -6.85
C PHE A 60 -20.69 3.39 -6.94
N LYS A 61 -20.98 2.60 -5.91
CA LYS A 61 -20.62 1.19 -5.81
C LYS A 61 -21.88 0.37 -5.56
N LEU A 62 -21.98 -0.81 -6.14
CA LEU A 62 -23.05 -1.77 -5.91
C LEU A 62 -22.70 -2.60 -4.65
N PRO A 63 -23.40 -2.39 -3.51
CA PRO A 63 -22.95 -2.91 -2.21
C PRO A 63 -22.94 -4.44 -2.10
N VAL A 64 -23.70 -5.16 -2.93
CA VAL A 64 -23.78 -6.63 -2.90
C VAL A 64 -22.71 -7.28 -3.78
N ILE A 65 -22.42 -6.67 -4.94
CA ILE A 65 -21.62 -7.28 -6.00
C ILE A 65 -20.19 -6.72 -6.01
N GLU A 66 -20.02 -5.46 -5.59
CA GLU A 66 -18.75 -4.76 -5.60
C GLU A 66 -18.21 -4.61 -4.18
N GLN A 67 -16.94 -4.96 -4.03
CA GLN A 67 -16.19 -4.82 -2.79
C GLN A 67 -14.98 -3.91 -3.00
N ILE A 68 -14.58 -3.19 -1.95
CA ILE A 68 -13.34 -2.44 -1.95
C ILE A 68 -12.24 -3.40 -1.58
N ARG A 69 -11.22 -3.54 -2.44
CA ARG A 69 -10.03 -4.32 -2.14
C ARG A 69 -9.22 -3.60 -1.06
N LYS A 70 -8.92 -4.29 0.02
CA LYS A 70 -8.00 -3.84 1.04
C LYS A 70 -6.58 -4.22 0.66
N ILE A 71 -5.64 -3.35 0.95
CA ILE A 71 -4.21 -3.58 0.80
C ILE A 71 -3.57 -3.71 2.16
N ASN A 72 -2.57 -4.57 2.25
CA ASN A 72 -1.73 -4.66 3.44
C ASN A 72 -0.61 -3.62 3.35
N TRP A 73 -0.52 -2.75 4.35
CA TRP A 73 0.51 -1.75 4.47
C TRP A 73 1.10 -1.76 5.87
N ARG A 74 2.27 -2.39 6.03
CA ARG A 74 2.92 -2.58 7.35
C ARG A 74 1.98 -3.21 8.40
N ASN A 75 1.32 -4.32 8.04
CA ASN A 75 0.34 -5.04 8.88
C ASN A 75 -0.98 -4.29 9.16
N GLU A 76 -1.25 -3.18 8.49
CA GLU A 76 -2.53 -2.49 8.52
C GLU A 76 -3.28 -2.72 7.20
N GLU A 77 -4.57 -3.04 7.30
CA GLU A 77 -5.43 -3.13 6.13
C GLU A 77 -6.00 -1.75 5.77
N LEU A 78 -5.61 -1.24 4.61
CA LEU A 78 -6.07 0.04 4.10
C LEU A 78 -7.02 -0.16 2.91
N GLU A 79 -8.14 0.58 2.89
CA GLU A 79 -9.08 0.63 1.76
C GLU A 79 -8.67 1.66 0.71
N ARG A 80 -7.69 2.51 1.02
CA ARG A 80 -7.27 3.64 0.20
C ARG A 80 -5.77 3.61 -0.03
N ILE A 81 -5.39 3.88 -1.26
CA ILE A 81 -4.00 3.98 -1.68
C ILE A 81 -3.67 5.45 -1.87
N ASP A 82 -2.69 5.96 -1.15
CA ASP A 82 -2.17 7.31 -1.33
C ASP A 82 -1.16 7.32 -2.49
N MET A 83 -1.43 8.15 -3.49
CA MET A 83 -0.62 8.30 -4.71
C MET A 83 0.49 9.34 -4.57
N ARG A 84 0.61 9.98 -3.41
CA ARG A 84 1.68 10.95 -3.13
C ARG A 84 3.00 10.22 -2.87
N GLU A 85 4.09 10.96 -2.99
CA GLU A 85 5.39 10.48 -2.56
C GLU A 85 5.36 10.13 -1.07
N ARG A 86 5.94 8.99 -0.74
CA ARG A 86 6.07 8.47 0.62
C ARG A 86 7.51 8.17 0.94
N VAL A 87 7.84 8.37 2.19
CA VAL A 87 9.16 8.08 2.74
C VAL A 87 9.09 6.75 3.47
N LEU A 88 9.99 5.85 3.12
CA LEU A 88 10.14 4.55 3.77
C LEU A 88 11.50 4.49 4.45
N ASP A 89 11.49 4.49 5.78
CA ASP A 89 12.69 4.29 6.59
C ASP A 89 13.06 2.81 6.58
N ILE A 90 14.29 2.54 6.19
CA ILE A 90 14.88 1.19 6.18
C ILE A 90 15.70 1.04 7.46
N PRO A 91 15.37 0.07 8.32
CA PRO A 91 16.05 -0.07 9.58
C PRO A 91 17.53 -0.39 9.38
N ALA A 92 18.33 0.08 10.33
CA ALA A 92 19.77 -0.15 10.35
C ALA A 92 20.10 -1.64 10.33
N GLN A 93 21.13 -1.99 9.59
CA GLN A 93 21.65 -3.34 9.51
C GLN A 93 23.16 -3.35 9.52
N THR A 94 23.73 -4.40 10.12
CA THR A 94 25.16 -4.65 10.07
C THR A 94 25.53 -5.26 8.73
N THR A 95 26.54 -4.70 8.08
CA THR A 95 27.13 -5.21 6.85
C THR A 95 28.65 -5.19 6.93
N ILE A 96 29.33 -5.89 6.03
CA ILE A 96 30.77 -6.00 5.99
C ILE A 96 31.26 -5.43 4.66
N THR A 97 32.22 -4.51 4.73
CA THR A 97 32.87 -3.91 3.58
C THR A 97 33.83 -4.89 2.93
N LYS A 98 34.34 -4.55 1.74
CA LYS A 98 35.31 -5.37 1.00
C LYS A 98 36.64 -5.57 1.75
N ASP A 99 37.06 -4.59 2.53
CA ASP A 99 38.25 -4.64 3.41
C ASP A 99 37.97 -5.28 4.79
N ASN A 100 36.84 -6.00 4.91
CA ASN A 100 36.41 -6.77 6.09
C ASN A 100 36.17 -5.92 7.35
N VAL A 101 35.71 -4.69 7.18
CA VAL A 101 35.24 -3.83 8.28
C VAL A 101 33.74 -3.96 8.43
N SER A 102 33.28 -4.15 9.68
CA SER A 102 31.87 -4.18 9.99
C SER A 102 31.30 -2.75 10.08
N LEU A 103 30.19 -2.49 9.44
CA LEU A 103 29.49 -1.20 9.45
C LEU A 103 28.01 -1.40 9.77
N GLU A 104 27.44 -0.46 10.50
CA GLU A 104 25.99 -0.32 10.66
C GLU A 104 25.48 0.78 9.72
N ILE A 105 24.53 0.41 8.85
CA ILE A 105 24.04 1.28 7.80
C ILE A 105 22.53 1.22 7.76
N ASP A 106 21.89 2.39 7.67
CA ASP A 106 20.48 2.58 7.38
C ASP A 106 20.29 3.41 6.11
N ALA A 107 19.09 3.38 5.58
CA ALA A 107 18.74 4.11 4.36
C ALA A 107 17.29 4.64 4.43
N VAL A 108 17.02 5.65 3.61
CA VAL A 108 15.70 6.21 3.41
C VAL A 108 15.36 6.13 1.93
N VAL A 109 14.19 5.57 1.62
CA VAL A 109 13.68 5.42 0.26
C VAL A 109 12.49 6.35 0.05
N TYR A 110 12.58 7.23 -0.93
CA TYR A 110 11.49 8.09 -1.40
C TYR A 110 10.83 7.42 -2.60
N MET A 111 9.59 7.04 -2.44
CA MET A 111 8.85 6.29 -3.46
C MET A 111 7.45 6.83 -3.68
N GLN A 112 6.91 6.57 -4.87
CA GLN A 112 5.55 6.94 -5.24
C GLN A 112 4.87 5.79 -5.96
N ILE A 113 3.63 5.49 -5.60
CA ILE A 113 2.82 4.52 -6.34
C ILE A 113 2.32 5.20 -7.61
N THR A 114 2.69 4.65 -8.77
CA THR A 114 2.30 5.17 -10.10
C THR A 114 1.20 4.31 -10.72
N ASP A 115 1.22 3.01 -10.45
CA ASP A 115 0.21 2.05 -10.90
C ASP A 115 -0.38 1.30 -9.68
N PRO A 116 -1.53 1.76 -9.16
CA PRO A 116 -2.14 1.18 -7.98
C PRO A 116 -2.65 -0.24 -8.21
N GLU A 117 -2.97 -0.62 -9.44
CA GLU A 117 -3.41 -1.98 -9.76
C GLU A 117 -2.28 -2.97 -9.53
N LYS A 118 -1.09 -2.71 -10.09
CA LYS A 118 0.09 -3.53 -9.85
C LYS A 118 0.49 -3.56 -8.38
N ALA A 119 0.44 -2.41 -7.70
CA ALA A 119 0.80 -2.30 -6.29
C ALA A 119 -0.09 -3.16 -5.36
N VAL A 120 -1.30 -3.50 -5.80
CA VAL A 120 -2.26 -4.30 -5.02
C VAL A 120 -2.23 -5.78 -5.39
N TYR A 121 -2.02 -6.11 -6.68
CA TYR A 121 -2.18 -7.48 -7.16
C TYR A 121 -0.86 -8.21 -7.41
N GLU A 122 0.24 -7.49 -7.66
CA GLU A 122 1.54 -8.11 -7.91
C GLU A 122 2.33 -8.40 -6.62
N ILE A 123 2.04 -7.70 -5.51
CA ILE A 123 2.75 -7.85 -4.25
C ILE A 123 1.81 -7.76 -3.04
N ASN A 124 2.01 -8.58 -2.03
CA ASN A 124 1.13 -8.63 -0.87
C ASN A 124 1.39 -7.48 0.12
N ASP A 125 2.65 -7.25 0.48
CA ASP A 125 3.08 -6.16 1.39
C ASP A 125 4.20 -5.37 0.72
N LEU A 126 3.81 -4.30 0.05
CA LEU A 126 4.71 -3.45 -0.72
C LEU A 126 5.82 -2.81 0.14
N PRO A 127 5.53 -2.19 1.30
CA PRO A 127 6.56 -1.61 2.15
C PRO A 127 7.57 -2.63 2.67
N LEU A 128 7.10 -3.80 3.08
CA LEU A 128 7.96 -4.88 3.56
C LEU A 128 8.89 -5.38 2.44
N ALA A 129 8.34 -5.60 1.25
CA ALA A 129 9.13 -6.07 0.12
C ALA A 129 10.19 -5.07 -0.33
N ILE A 130 9.86 -3.76 -0.39
CA ILE A 130 10.84 -2.71 -0.71
C ILE A 130 11.90 -2.63 0.38
N SER A 131 11.52 -2.73 1.66
CA SER A 131 12.47 -2.73 2.77
C SER A 131 13.47 -3.88 2.67
N GLN A 132 12.99 -5.10 2.46
CA GLN A 132 13.85 -6.29 2.32
C GLN A 132 14.75 -6.22 1.07
N LEU A 133 14.20 -5.77 -0.06
CA LEU A 133 14.97 -5.57 -1.29
C LEU A 133 16.07 -4.53 -1.07
N THR A 134 15.75 -3.41 -0.43
CA THR A 134 16.74 -2.35 -0.12
C THR A 134 17.84 -2.88 0.78
N GLN A 135 17.50 -3.59 1.85
CA GLN A 135 18.49 -4.17 2.78
C GLN A 135 19.43 -5.15 2.08
N THR A 136 18.88 -6.06 1.26
CA THR A 136 19.71 -7.05 0.56
C THR A 136 20.60 -6.42 -0.50
N THR A 137 20.08 -5.46 -1.26
CA THR A 137 20.86 -4.74 -2.27
C THR A 137 21.92 -3.86 -1.64
N LEU A 138 21.58 -3.16 -0.56
CA LEU A 138 22.54 -2.34 0.19
C LEU A 138 23.70 -3.17 0.72
N ARG A 139 23.41 -4.34 1.31
CA ARG A 139 24.45 -5.26 1.78
C ARG A 139 25.38 -5.71 0.65
N SER A 140 24.83 -6.03 -0.51
CA SER A 140 25.61 -6.42 -1.68
C SER A 140 26.52 -5.29 -2.15
N LEU A 141 25.95 -4.08 -2.31
CA LEU A 141 26.70 -2.92 -2.77
C LEU A 141 27.84 -2.55 -1.82
N ILE A 142 27.58 -2.50 -0.51
CA ILE A 142 28.61 -2.16 0.48
C ILE A 142 29.76 -3.19 0.49
N GLY A 143 29.44 -4.46 0.24
CA GLY A 143 30.47 -5.51 0.11
C GLY A 143 31.43 -5.35 -1.09
N GLU A 144 31.10 -4.46 -2.05
CA GLU A 144 31.95 -4.14 -3.19
C GLU A 144 32.90 -2.95 -2.94
N PHE A 145 32.65 -2.15 -1.89
CA PHE A 145 33.42 -0.95 -1.54
C PHE A 145 34.26 -1.16 -0.28
N ASP A 146 35.43 -0.52 -0.24
CA ASP A 146 36.23 -0.38 0.97
C ASP A 146 35.58 0.67 1.91
N LEU A 147 35.98 0.71 3.19
CA LEU A 147 35.42 1.64 4.17
C LEU A 147 35.51 3.11 3.71
N ASP A 148 36.71 3.51 3.28
CA ASP A 148 36.96 4.89 2.84
C ASP A 148 36.14 5.25 1.60
N GLU A 149 35.97 4.31 0.65
CA GLU A 149 35.13 4.50 -0.52
C GLU A 149 33.67 4.59 -0.14
N THR A 150 33.18 3.79 0.81
CA THR A 150 31.81 3.82 1.30
C THR A 150 31.47 5.19 1.89
N LEU A 151 32.37 5.79 2.63
CA LEU A 151 32.20 7.11 3.24
C LEU A 151 32.30 8.24 2.21
N ALA A 152 33.24 8.13 1.26
CA ALA A 152 33.52 9.17 0.26
C ALA A 152 32.54 9.15 -0.94
N SER A 153 31.97 7.98 -1.28
CA SER A 153 31.21 7.76 -2.51
C SER A 153 29.71 7.53 -2.26
N ARG A 154 29.12 8.15 -1.25
CA ARG A 154 27.70 7.99 -0.89
C ARG A 154 26.76 8.23 -2.09
N ASP A 155 27.03 9.24 -2.91
CA ASP A 155 26.20 9.56 -4.09
C ASP A 155 26.22 8.43 -5.13
N LYS A 156 27.37 7.77 -5.30
CA LYS A 156 27.50 6.63 -6.21
C LYS A 156 26.69 5.44 -5.70
N ILE A 157 26.76 5.16 -4.38
CA ILE A 157 26.00 4.08 -3.74
C ILE A 157 24.51 4.37 -3.82
N ASN A 158 24.07 5.59 -3.49
CA ASN A 158 22.67 6.03 -3.59
C ASN A 158 22.13 5.85 -5.01
N SER A 159 22.92 6.24 -6.02
CA SER A 159 22.55 6.12 -7.43
C SER A 159 22.44 4.67 -7.88
N SER A 160 23.41 3.84 -7.50
CA SER A 160 23.41 2.40 -7.83
C SER A 160 22.24 1.68 -7.16
N LEU A 161 22.00 1.98 -5.88
CA LEU A 161 20.89 1.42 -5.12
C LEU A 161 19.55 1.81 -5.74
N LYS A 162 19.38 3.09 -6.12
CA LYS A 162 18.18 3.57 -6.81
C LYS A 162 17.92 2.80 -8.10
N ILE A 163 18.92 2.61 -8.95
CA ILE A 163 18.78 1.92 -10.25
C ILE A 163 18.28 0.48 -10.04
N VAL A 164 18.88 -0.25 -9.10
CA VAL A 164 18.50 -1.65 -8.83
C VAL A 164 17.08 -1.72 -8.24
N LEU A 165 16.74 -0.82 -7.32
CA LEU A 165 15.41 -0.78 -6.72
C LEU A 165 14.35 -0.44 -7.78
N ASP A 166 14.59 0.57 -8.61
CA ASP A 166 13.63 1.04 -9.60
C ASP A 166 13.30 -0.05 -10.65
N ASP A 167 14.30 -0.82 -11.09
CA ASP A 167 14.09 -1.95 -12.01
C ASP A 167 13.11 -3.00 -11.47
N VAL A 168 13.20 -3.30 -10.19
CA VAL A 168 12.32 -4.29 -9.55
C VAL A 168 10.96 -3.68 -9.20
N THR A 169 10.94 -2.49 -8.61
CA THR A 169 9.72 -1.86 -8.10
C THR A 169 8.78 -1.37 -9.21
N ASN A 170 9.30 -1.11 -10.41
CA ASN A 170 8.49 -0.82 -11.59
C ASN A 170 7.49 -1.95 -11.91
N LYS A 171 7.85 -3.20 -11.67
CA LYS A 171 6.94 -4.35 -11.84
C LYS A 171 5.75 -4.31 -10.88
N TRP A 172 5.96 -3.71 -9.70
CA TRP A 172 4.95 -3.50 -8.68
C TRP A 172 4.21 -2.15 -8.81
N GLY A 173 4.45 -1.41 -9.90
CA GLY A 173 3.81 -0.12 -10.15
C GLY A 173 4.27 0.98 -9.20
N VAL A 174 5.52 0.93 -8.75
CA VAL A 174 6.15 1.91 -7.85
C VAL A 174 7.36 2.52 -8.51
N LEU A 175 7.45 3.84 -8.45
CA LEU A 175 8.60 4.63 -8.87
C LEU A 175 9.43 4.99 -7.62
N VAL A 176 10.72 4.67 -7.65
CA VAL A 176 11.68 5.11 -6.63
C VAL A 176 12.29 6.43 -7.10
N ASN A 177 11.87 7.54 -6.48
CA ASN A 177 12.36 8.86 -6.82
C ASN A 177 13.80 9.08 -6.35
N ARG A 178 14.07 8.70 -5.11
CA ARG A 178 15.36 8.91 -4.45
C ARG A 178 15.64 7.84 -3.40
N VAL A 179 16.90 7.54 -3.21
CA VAL A 179 17.41 6.70 -2.11
C VAL A 179 18.58 7.44 -1.47
N GLU A 180 18.62 7.45 -0.16
CA GLU A 180 19.69 8.10 0.61
C GLU A 180 20.18 7.18 1.73
N LEU A 181 21.47 7.07 1.86
CA LEU A 181 22.10 6.52 3.06
C LEU A 181 21.99 7.54 4.19
N ALA A 182 21.31 7.20 5.28
CA ALA A 182 21.11 8.11 6.40
C ALA A 182 22.32 8.10 7.33
N ASN A 183 22.64 6.95 7.93
CA ASN A 183 23.81 6.79 8.79
C ASN A 183 24.74 5.72 8.25
N VAL A 184 26.05 5.92 8.46
CA VAL A 184 27.09 4.94 8.22
C VAL A 184 28.05 5.06 9.40
N SER A 185 28.04 4.08 10.29
CA SER A 185 28.86 4.08 11.51
C SER A 185 29.47 2.70 11.78
N PRO A 186 30.65 2.65 12.37
CA PRO A 186 31.15 1.38 12.89
C PRO A 186 30.26 0.87 14.02
N PRO A 187 30.11 -0.46 14.19
CA PRO A 187 29.32 -1.02 15.28
C PRO A 187 29.94 -0.63 16.63
N GLN A 188 29.08 -0.38 17.61
CA GLN A 188 29.52 -0.06 18.99
C GLN A 188 30.05 -1.27 19.73
#